data_b25d0a193c78d66b00240967e244bbfc
#
_entry.id   b25d0a193c78d66b00240967e244bbfc
#
_cell.length_a   1.000
_cell.length_b   1.000
_cell.length_c   1.000
_cell.angle_alpha   90.00
_cell.angle_beta   90.00
_cell.angle_gamma   90.00
#
_symmetry.space_group_name_H-M   'P 1'
#
loop_
_entity.id
_entity.type
_entity.pdbx_description
1 polymer ?
#
loop_
_entity_poly.entity_id
_entity_poly.type
_entity_poly.pdbx_seq_one_letter_code
_entity_poly.pdbx_strand_id
1 'polypeptide(L)' 'MPRKIRELIQALEQAGFVNRGGKGSHRKFVHPKVGKPIVISGQTGDDVQSYQEKAVKAAIEESIKK' A
#
# COMPACT_ATOMS: atom_id res chain seq x y z
N MET A 1 8.09 10.47 12.87
CA MET A 1 9.10 9.61 12.25
C MET A 1 8.55 9.00 10.98
N PRO A 2 9.34 8.93 9.92
CA PRO A 2 8.84 8.34 8.69
C PRO A 2 8.63 6.83 8.87
N ARG A 3 7.60 6.33 8.20
CA ARG A 3 7.35 4.90 8.22
C ARG A 3 8.26 4.19 7.23
N LYS A 4 8.46 2.91 7.46
CA LYS A 4 9.16 2.08 6.50
C LYS A 4 8.17 1.46 5.52
N ILE A 5 8.67 1.13 4.33
CA ILE A 5 7.82 0.53 3.30
C ILE A 5 7.11 -0.72 3.83
N ARG A 6 7.81 -1.55 4.61
CA ARG A 6 7.20 -2.76 5.14
C ARG A 6 5.98 -2.46 6.02
N GLU A 7 5.97 -1.29 6.68
CA GLU A 7 4.82 -0.92 7.50
C GLU A 7 3.60 -0.59 6.65
N LEU A 8 3.81 0.05 5.50
CA LEU A 8 2.72 0.29 4.58
C LEU A 8 2.17 -1.01 4.02
N ILE A 9 3.06 -1.94 3.67
CA ILE A 9 2.64 -3.23 3.14
C ILE A 9 1.80 -3.96 4.19
N GLN A 10 2.26 -3.95 5.43
CA GLN A 10 1.54 -4.60 6.51
C GLN A 10 0.16 -3.97 6.71
N ALA A 11 0.09 -2.64 6.68
CA ALA A 11 -1.18 -1.95 6.84
C ALA A 11 -2.15 -2.30 5.73
N LEU A 12 -1.64 -2.38 4.49
CA LEU A 12 -2.49 -2.75 3.35
C LEU A 12 -3.01 -4.18 3.51
N GLU A 13 -2.15 -5.10 3.90
CA GLU A 13 -2.57 -6.49 4.06
C GLU A 13 -3.60 -6.63 5.17
N GLN A 14 -3.43 -5.90 6.25
CA GLN A 14 -4.39 -5.93 7.34
C GLN A 14 -5.75 -5.35 6.93
N ALA A 15 -5.73 -4.43 5.98
CA ALA A 15 -6.96 -3.85 5.46
C ALA A 15 -7.67 -4.75 4.44
N GLY A 16 -7.03 -5.85 4.06
CA GLY A 16 -7.63 -6.77 3.10
C GLY A 16 -7.10 -6.65 1.69
N PHE A 17 -6.08 -5.84 1.48
CA PHE A 17 -5.47 -5.74 0.17
C PHE A 17 -4.63 -6.98 -0.13
N VAL A 18 -4.59 -7.36 -1.40
CA VAL A 18 -3.86 -8.53 -1.86
C VAL A 18 -2.67 -8.08 -2.69
N ASN A 19 -1.51 -8.60 -2.38
CA ASN A 19 -0.29 -8.32 -3.13
C ASN A 19 -0.31 -9.15 -4.42
N ARG A 20 -0.43 -8.48 -5.56
CA ARG A 20 -0.48 -9.16 -6.85
C ARG A 20 0.91 -9.24 -7.49
N GLY A 21 1.93 -8.84 -6.75
CA GLY A 21 3.28 -8.90 -7.26
C GLY A 21 3.65 -7.70 -8.10
N GLY A 22 4.78 -7.80 -8.75
CA GLY A 22 5.33 -6.72 -9.56
C GLY A 22 6.77 -7.03 -9.85
N LYS A 23 7.42 -6.14 -10.60
CA LYS A 23 8.81 -6.34 -10.95
C LYS A 23 9.71 -5.62 -9.95
N GLY A 24 10.76 -6.31 -9.53
CA GLY A 24 11.75 -5.73 -8.63
C GLY A 24 11.12 -5.27 -7.33
N SER A 25 11.31 -4.02 -7.00
CA SER A 25 10.80 -3.47 -5.74
C SER A 25 9.38 -2.92 -5.85
N HIS A 26 8.76 -3.03 -7.02
CA HIS A 26 7.38 -2.57 -7.20
C HIS A 26 6.41 -3.66 -6.81
N ARG A 27 5.41 -3.29 -6.02
CA ARG A 27 4.37 -4.21 -5.57
C ARG A 27 3.02 -3.59 -5.81
N LYS A 28 2.12 -4.38 -6.39
CA LYS A 28 0.77 -3.93 -6.71
C LYS A 28 -0.21 -4.57 -5.75
N PHE A 29 -0.97 -3.74 -5.05
CA PHE A 29 -1.96 -4.21 -4.09
C PHE A 29 -3.35 -3.87 -4.61
N VAL A 30 -4.27 -4.81 -4.50
CA VAL A 30 -5.64 -4.64 -4.96
C VAL A 30 -6.61 -5.01 -3.86
N HIS A 31 -7.80 -4.42 -3.90
CA HIS A 31 -8.84 -4.68 -2.94
C HIS A 31 -10.18 -4.67 -3.67
N PRO A 32 -11.06 -5.63 -3.39
CA PRO A 32 -12.34 -5.72 -4.12
C PRO A 32 -13.23 -4.50 -3.96
N LYS A 33 -13.07 -3.75 -2.88
CA LYS A 33 -13.87 -2.56 -2.63
C LYS A 33 -13.20 -1.27 -3.08
N VAL A 34 -11.98 -1.36 -3.56
CA VAL A 34 -11.24 -0.20 -4.04
C VAL A 34 -10.99 -0.41 -5.53
N GLY A 35 -11.47 0.53 -6.33
CA GLY A 35 -11.43 0.36 -7.77
C GLY A 35 -10.06 0.51 -8.40
N LYS A 36 -9.12 1.10 -7.68
CA LYS A 36 -7.79 1.36 -8.24
C LYS A 36 -6.74 0.58 -7.47
N PRO A 37 -5.78 -0.02 -8.18
CA PRO A 37 -4.67 -0.67 -7.48
C PRO A 37 -3.73 0.36 -6.87
N ILE A 38 -3.05 -0.05 -5.81
CA ILE A 38 -2.04 0.77 -5.16
C ILE A 38 -0.68 0.15 -5.46
N VAL A 39 0.22 0.95 -6.01
CA VAL A 39 1.57 0.50 -6.32
C VAL A 39 2.52 1.06 -5.28
N ILE A 40 3.21 0.17 -4.61
CA ILE A 40 4.24 0.54 -3.64
C ILE A 40 5.59 0.27 -4.27
N SER A 41 6.43 1.29 -4.35
CA SER A 41 7.78 1.13 -4.87
C SER A 41 8.79 1.37 -3.76
N GLY A 42 9.95 0.72 -3.88
CA GLY A 42 10.99 0.78 -2.86
C GLY A 42 11.12 -0.52 -2.12
N GLN A 43 12.25 -0.68 -1.42
CA GLN A 43 12.51 -1.88 -0.66
C GLN A 43 11.89 -1.77 0.72
N THR A 44 11.69 -2.91 1.36
CA THR A 44 10.98 -2.94 2.65
C THR A 44 11.67 -2.12 3.73
N GLY A 45 12.98 -1.95 3.64
CA GLY A 45 13.72 -1.14 4.60
C GLY A 45 13.80 0.33 4.29
N ASP A 46 13.26 0.75 3.13
CA ASP A 46 13.31 2.15 2.73
C ASP A 46 12.27 2.96 3.48
N ASP A 47 12.55 4.26 3.59
CA ASP A 47 11.59 5.19 4.18
C ASP A 47 10.46 5.47 3.20
N VAL A 48 9.27 5.66 3.73
CA VAL A 48 8.08 5.94 2.95
C VAL A 48 8.09 7.40 2.51
N GLN A 49 7.78 7.64 1.23
CA GLN A 49 7.57 9.01 0.75
C GLN A 49 6.17 9.47 1.14
N SER A 50 6.03 10.78 1.33
CA SER A 50 4.75 11.31 1.80
C SER A 50 3.61 11.02 0.83
N TYR A 51 3.88 11.03 -0.49
CA TYR A 51 2.83 10.75 -1.46
C TYR A 51 2.35 9.29 -1.36
N GLN A 52 3.27 8.38 -1.03
CA GLN A 52 2.90 6.98 -0.86
C GLN A 52 2.03 6.80 0.37
N GLU A 53 2.40 7.45 1.45
CA GLU A 53 1.63 7.34 2.69
C GLU A 53 0.21 7.87 2.49
N LYS A 54 0.08 9.00 1.81
CA LYS A 54 -1.24 9.57 1.54
C LYS A 54 -2.08 8.64 0.67
N ALA A 55 -1.46 8.06 -0.36
CA ALA A 55 -2.17 7.16 -1.26
C ALA A 55 -2.65 5.92 -0.53
N VAL A 56 -1.80 5.34 0.30
CA VAL A 56 -2.15 4.15 1.06
C VAL A 56 -3.25 4.45 2.06
N LYS A 57 -3.13 5.57 2.75
CA LYS A 57 -4.13 5.95 3.74
C LYS A 57 -5.49 6.16 3.08
N ALA A 58 -5.51 6.84 1.94
CA ALA A 58 -6.76 7.07 1.23
C ALA A 58 -7.37 5.75 0.74
N ALA A 59 -6.54 4.84 0.25
CA ALA A 59 -7.02 3.54 -0.22
C ALA A 59 -7.62 2.72 0.92
N ILE A 60 -6.96 2.73 2.08
CA ILE A 60 -7.46 1.98 3.22
C ILE A 60 -8.79 2.56 3.68
N GLU A 61 -8.89 3.89 3.73
CA GLU A 61 -10.15 4.53 4.11
C GLU A 61 -11.27 4.18 3.15
N GLU A 62 -10.96 4.13 1.87
CA GLU A 62 -11.97 3.78 0.87
C GLU A 62 -12.43 2.33 1.05
N SER A 63 -11.53 1.44 1.41
CA SER A 63 -11.89 0.03 1.62
C SER A 63 -12.81 -0.14 2.83
N ILE A 64 -12.72 0.77 3.79
CA ILE A 64 -13.52 0.69 5.01
C ILE A 64 -14.90 1.31 4.84
N LYS A 65 -15.02 2.29 3.94
CA LYS A 65 -16.25 3.05 3.80
C LYS A 65 -17.44 2.24 3.28
N LYS A 66 -17.20 1.04 2.80
CA LYS A 66 -18.29 0.18 2.32
C LYS A 66 -18.69 -0.85 3.40
#